data_e1fa5567b74cc15bb69dd379e599d2b6
#
_entry.id   e1fa5567b74cc15bb69dd379e599d2b6
#
_cell.length_a   1.000
_cell.length_b   1.000
_cell.length_c   1.000
_cell.angle_alpha   90.00
_cell.angle_beta   90.00
_cell.angle_gamma   90.00
#
_symmetry.space_group_name_H-M   'P 1'
#
loop_
_entity.id
_entity.type
_entity.pdbx_description
1 polymer ?
#
loop_
_entity_poly.entity_id
_entity_poly.type
_entity_poly.pdbx_seq_one_letter_code
_entity_poly.pdbx_strand_id
1 'polypeptide(L)'
;MFRKSEVSQQEDFFGSFDFNFSSRKGRELNNPNSWWDLFYKYVTCKIDEVLFAGLYSESMGRPNAPIRLLVAMMILKEGFGWSDGKLFEECNFNILVMKALGLSGLNDTIPSESTYYEFKQSLYRHQVEKGADLIIQCFQRLTEAQAKLFGVSGDKIRMDSKLIGSNIADCSRLRLIVSCLLVFWNSLSKSAQSRLTKEKRAFIAQLLKKKPQQLVYRLSNEEKKQLLEELGGFLSELMTLYSSGDSEKILLIERILNEQYVMDENNVSLMKGAEMDANSLQSPYDPDAAYRTKRDESVQGYSVNVTETCNAEGLNLISDIQVEPATQSDNGFVQSAIENTEKVVGKVNEVSMDGAYNDVSNAEYAEEHDKTLLFTGIQGAKGRSTFLVSENGQVVVIDGKEGEVYVAENYKEGKFKFKENAGKTRYFTQKDIDSCSRRLQVEQMPEETKNRRNNVEATIFQLTYFTRNNKTRYRGKTKHQFWANCRAMWNNLVRIANHLGEVCPNTA
;
A
#
# COMPACT_ATOMS: atom_id res chain seq x y z
N MET A 1 9.96 27.75 -12.49
CA MET A 1 10.94 28.21 -11.47
C MET A 1 10.36 27.93 -10.11
N PHE A 2 11.11 27.27 -9.22
CA PHE A 2 10.67 27.05 -7.84
C PHE A 2 10.60 28.35 -7.06
N ARG A 3 9.48 28.58 -6.38
CA ARG A 3 9.28 29.68 -5.46
C ARG A 3 8.46 29.17 -4.26
N LYS A 4 9.01 29.35 -3.06
CA LYS A 4 8.31 29.02 -1.82
C LYS A 4 7.17 30.02 -1.62
N SER A 5 5.98 29.54 -1.30
CA SER A 5 4.85 30.43 -0.96
C SER A 5 5.10 31.07 0.40
N GLU A 6 4.85 32.36 0.47
CA GLU A 6 4.81 33.04 1.77
C GLU A 6 3.53 32.62 2.50
N VAL A 7 3.65 32.25 3.77
CA VAL A 7 2.50 32.16 4.65
C VAL A 7 2.12 33.59 4.96
N SER A 8 1.04 34.12 4.39
CA SER A 8 0.53 35.39 4.76
C SER A 8 0.18 35.33 6.25
N GLN A 9 0.99 36.00 7.07
CA GLN A 9 0.66 36.29 8.47
C GLN A 9 -0.12 37.62 8.61
N GLN A 10 -0.33 38.30 7.49
CA GLN A 10 -1.14 39.52 7.45
C GLN A 10 -2.62 39.08 7.48
N GLU A 11 -3.26 39.39 8.60
CA GLU A 11 -4.70 39.45 8.68
C GLU A 11 -5.13 40.56 7.70
N ASP A 12 -5.71 40.14 6.58
CA ASP A 12 -6.23 41.08 5.60
C ASP A 12 -7.55 41.65 6.14
N PHE A 13 -7.50 42.86 6.65
CA PHE A 13 -8.61 43.52 7.36
C PHE A 13 -9.88 43.67 6.52
N PHE A 14 -9.80 43.54 5.20
CA PHE A 14 -10.90 43.76 4.25
C PHE A 14 -11.26 42.59 3.36
N GLY A 15 -10.60 41.45 3.45
CA GLY A 15 -10.82 40.32 2.55
C GLY A 15 -11.08 38.99 3.24
N SER A 16 -11.01 38.97 4.56
CA SER A 16 -11.16 37.74 5.32
C SER A 16 -12.63 37.31 5.46
N PHE A 17 -12.86 35.99 5.62
CA PHE A 17 -14.17 35.45 6.03
C PHE A 17 -14.62 35.89 7.42
N ASP A 18 -14.05 36.94 7.98
CA ASP A 18 -14.42 37.56 9.23
C ASP A 18 -15.77 38.29 9.14
N PHE A 19 -16.79 37.50 8.79
CA PHE A 19 -18.15 37.94 8.85
C PHE A 19 -18.61 38.01 10.32
N ASN A 20 -18.57 39.21 10.90
CA ASN A 20 -19.23 39.52 12.14
C ASN A 20 -18.96 38.50 13.28
N PHE A 21 -17.86 38.62 13.96
CA PHE A 21 -17.46 37.80 15.12
C PHE A 21 -18.53 37.70 16.22
N SER A 22 -19.47 38.59 16.28
CA SER A 22 -20.55 38.60 17.25
C SER A 22 -21.67 37.63 16.94
N SER A 23 -21.84 37.17 15.69
CA SER A 23 -22.84 36.22 15.32
C SER A 23 -22.49 34.80 15.80
N ARG A 24 -23.49 33.96 16.07
CA ARG A 24 -23.27 32.54 16.39
C ARG A 24 -22.49 31.83 15.29
N LYS A 25 -22.88 32.03 14.04
CA LYS A 25 -22.20 31.44 12.87
C LYS A 25 -20.77 31.94 12.72
N GLY A 26 -20.50 33.21 12.98
CA GLY A 26 -19.14 33.76 12.95
C GLY A 26 -18.22 33.12 14.00
N ARG A 27 -18.75 32.91 15.21
CA ARG A 27 -17.99 32.19 16.27
C ARG A 27 -17.74 30.73 15.93
N GLU A 28 -18.72 30.03 15.35
CA GLU A 28 -18.54 28.65 14.90
C GLU A 28 -17.51 28.57 13.76
N LEU A 29 -17.55 29.49 12.80
CA LEU A 29 -16.62 29.54 11.67
C LEU A 29 -15.15 29.80 12.12
N ASN A 30 -14.98 30.61 13.16
CA ASN A 30 -13.67 30.98 13.70
C ASN A 30 -13.30 30.17 14.97
N ASN A 31 -13.90 29.02 15.19
CA ASN A 31 -13.52 28.11 16.26
C ASN A 31 -12.12 27.53 15.96
N PRO A 32 -11.09 27.84 16.79
CA PRO A 32 -9.72 27.40 16.56
C PRO A 32 -9.52 25.89 16.70
N ASN A 33 -10.51 25.18 17.22
CA ASN A 33 -10.47 23.72 17.35
C ASN A 33 -11.26 23.01 16.23
N SER A 34 -11.95 23.75 15.34
CA SER A 34 -12.67 23.15 14.22
C SER A 34 -11.74 22.37 13.28
N TRP A 35 -12.25 21.32 12.62
CA TRP A 35 -11.44 20.47 11.74
C TRP A 35 -10.72 21.27 10.63
N TRP A 36 -11.34 22.34 10.10
CA TRP A 36 -10.74 23.16 9.05
C TRP A 36 -9.58 24.02 9.58
N ASP A 37 -9.69 24.55 10.80
CA ASP A 37 -8.62 25.30 11.44
C ASP A 37 -7.46 24.38 11.85
N LEU A 38 -7.78 23.22 12.42
CA LEU A 38 -6.79 22.19 12.73
C LEU A 38 -6.08 21.66 11.47
N PHE A 39 -6.82 21.47 10.36
CA PHE A 39 -6.22 21.08 9.09
C PHE A 39 -5.25 22.17 8.58
N TYR A 40 -5.65 23.42 8.61
CA TYR A 40 -4.76 24.52 8.25
C TYR A 40 -3.50 24.53 9.12
N LYS A 41 -3.65 24.49 10.43
CA LYS A 41 -2.58 24.62 11.42
C LYS A 41 -1.63 23.40 11.42
N TYR A 42 -2.16 22.20 11.36
CA TYR A 42 -1.37 20.95 11.53
C TYR A 42 -1.07 20.22 10.22
N VAL A 43 -1.66 20.63 9.10
CA VAL A 43 -1.40 20.05 7.79
C VAL A 43 -0.93 21.14 6.82
N THR A 44 -1.80 22.04 6.37
CA THR A 44 -1.49 22.99 5.29
C THR A 44 -0.25 23.84 5.58
N CYS A 45 -0.15 24.44 6.78
CA CYS A 45 1.00 25.26 7.18
C CYS A 45 2.28 24.44 7.43
N LYS A 46 2.18 23.14 7.65
CA LYS A 46 3.32 22.26 7.98
C LYS A 46 3.90 21.55 6.77
N ILE A 47 3.25 21.63 5.61
CA ILE A 47 3.79 21.07 4.36
C ILE A 47 5.07 21.82 4.00
N ASP A 48 6.19 21.09 3.97
CA ASP A 48 7.48 21.62 3.56
C ASP A 48 7.61 21.65 2.03
N GLU A 49 7.39 22.81 1.44
CA GLU A 49 7.46 22.99 -0.03
C GLU A 49 8.85 22.76 -0.61
N VAL A 50 9.92 22.88 0.20
CA VAL A 50 11.30 22.67 -0.25
C VAL A 50 11.53 21.22 -0.70
N LEU A 51 10.82 20.26 -0.13
CA LEU A 51 10.83 18.86 -0.59
C LEU A 51 10.57 18.72 -2.10
N PHE A 52 9.74 19.59 -2.63
CA PHE A 52 9.26 19.53 -4.01
C PHE A 52 10.06 20.42 -4.96
N ALA A 53 11.11 21.09 -4.48
CA ALA A 53 11.91 21.99 -5.30
C ALA A 53 12.49 21.31 -6.53
N GLY A 54 12.91 20.05 -6.40
CA GLY A 54 13.46 19.25 -7.51
C GLY A 54 12.49 18.95 -8.67
N LEU A 55 11.19 19.25 -8.50
CA LEU A 55 10.20 19.16 -9.60
C LEU A 55 10.25 20.36 -10.56
N TYR A 56 10.95 21.42 -10.20
CA TYR A 56 10.93 22.69 -10.91
C TYR A 56 12.35 23.14 -11.27
N SER A 57 12.47 23.94 -12.33
CA SER A 57 13.72 24.59 -12.69
C SER A 57 14.09 25.68 -11.67
N GLU A 58 15.38 25.82 -11.38
CA GLU A 58 15.85 26.86 -10.45
C GLU A 58 15.73 28.28 -11.02
N SER A 59 15.90 28.44 -12.32
CA SER A 59 16.09 29.77 -12.93
C SER A 59 15.16 30.10 -14.09
N MET A 60 14.47 29.11 -14.70
CA MET A 60 13.67 29.32 -15.91
C MET A 60 12.22 28.91 -15.74
N GLY A 61 11.34 29.61 -16.45
CA GLY A 61 9.91 29.30 -16.53
C GLY A 61 9.04 30.12 -15.59
N ARG A 62 7.74 29.92 -15.68
CA ARG A 62 6.75 30.55 -14.80
C ARG A 62 6.92 30.03 -13.36
N PRO A 63 6.75 30.85 -12.34
CA PRO A 63 6.71 30.40 -10.95
C PRO A 63 5.67 29.30 -10.76
N ASN A 64 5.97 28.33 -9.89
CA ASN A 64 5.04 27.27 -9.53
C ASN A 64 3.81 27.82 -8.82
N ALA A 65 2.69 27.13 -8.94
CA ALA A 65 1.56 27.32 -8.05
C ALA A 65 1.96 26.95 -6.60
N PRO A 66 1.28 27.49 -5.58
CA PRO A 66 1.56 27.18 -4.18
C PRO A 66 1.48 25.66 -3.93
N ILE A 67 2.63 25.04 -3.66
CA ILE A 67 2.76 23.58 -3.54
C ILE A 67 1.97 23.07 -2.35
N ARG A 68 1.97 23.82 -1.24
CA ARG A 68 1.19 23.44 -0.06
C ARG A 68 -0.30 23.31 -0.36
N LEU A 69 -0.86 24.17 -1.23
CA LEU A 69 -2.25 24.05 -1.66
C LEU A 69 -2.46 22.77 -2.47
N LEU A 70 -1.58 22.48 -3.42
CA LEU A 70 -1.67 21.26 -4.25
C LEU A 70 -1.64 19.99 -3.40
N VAL A 71 -0.72 19.92 -2.43
CA VAL A 71 -0.62 18.74 -1.52
C VAL A 71 -1.81 18.69 -0.55
N ALA A 72 -2.22 19.82 0.03
CA ALA A 72 -3.39 19.91 0.91
C ALA A 72 -4.68 19.48 0.18
N MET A 73 -4.86 19.90 -1.07
CA MET A 73 -5.97 19.47 -1.94
C MET A 73 -5.94 17.95 -2.16
N MET A 74 -4.76 17.34 -2.36
CA MET A 74 -4.64 15.87 -2.47
C MET A 74 -5.09 15.18 -1.18
N ILE A 75 -4.68 15.68 -0.02
CA ILE A 75 -5.06 15.13 1.28
C ILE A 75 -6.57 15.26 1.51
N LEU A 76 -7.15 16.41 1.26
CA LEU A 76 -8.60 16.64 1.38
C LEU A 76 -9.40 15.73 0.44
N LYS A 77 -8.95 15.60 -0.82
CA LYS A 77 -9.58 14.71 -1.78
C LYS A 77 -9.70 13.28 -1.27
N GLU A 78 -8.60 12.73 -0.79
CA GLU A 78 -8.57 11.36 -0.30
C GLU A 78 -9.24 11.24 1.07
N GLY A 79 -9.13 12.26 1.91
CA GLY A 79 -9.78 12.34 3.21
C GLY A 79 -11.30 12.25 3.12
N PHE A 80 -11.89 12.98 2.22
CA PHE A 80 -13.35 12.98 1.96
C PHE A 80 -13.80 12.00 0.88
N GLY A 81 -12.87 11.30 0.20
CA GLY A 81 -13.20 10.39 -0.88
C GLY A 81 -13.77 11.07 -2.14
N TRP A 82 -13.50 12.36 -2.36
CA TRP A 82 -14.04 13.14 -3.46
C TRP A 82 -13.52 12.70 -4.83
N SER A 83 -14.34 12.92 -5.86
CA SER A 83 -13.87 12.96 -7.25
C SER A 83 -13.04 14.21 -7.50
N ASP A 84 -12.30 14.28 -8.60
CA ASP A 84 -11.55 15.48 -8.95
C ASP A 84 -12.49 16.68 -9.16
N GLY A 85 -13.61 16.51 -9.88
CA GLY A 85 -14.60 17.58 -10.05
C GLY A 85 -15.18 18.07 -8.73
N LYS A 86 -15.50 17.16 -7.79
CA LYS A 86 -16.01 17.55 -6.47
C LYS A 86 -14.94 18.27 -5.64
N LEU A 87 -13.67 17.84 -5.72
CA LEU A 87 -12.58 18.55 -5.07
C LEU A 87 -12.52 20.02 -5.49
N PHE A 88 -12.54 20.31 -6.80
CA PHE A 88 -12.47 21.69 -7.30
C PHE A 88 -13.71 22.50 -6.95
N GLU A 89 -14.90 21.89 -6.97
CA GLU A 89 -16.13 22.53 -6.50
C GLU A 89 -16.01 22.95 -5.04
N GLU A 90 -15.60 22.01 -4.15
CA GLU A 90 -15.44 22.27 -2.71
C GLU A 90 -14.36 23.31 -2.42
N CYS A 91 -13.23 23.22 -3.10
CA CYS A 91 -12.13 24.19 -2.91
C CYS A 91 -12.49 25.61 -3.36
N ASN A 92 -13.39 25.78 -4.32
CA ASN A 92 -13.81 27.10 -4.80
C ASN A 92 -14.99 27.69 -4.03
N PHE A 93 -15.90 26.85 -3.50
CA PHE A 93 -17.19 27.33 -3.01
C PHE A 93 -17.53 26.93 -1.57
N ASN A 94 -16.76 26.04 -0.97
CA ASN A 94 -16.96 25.67 0.43
C ASN A 94 -16.03 26.48 1.35
N ILE A 95 -16.59 27.38 2.10
CA ILE A 95 -15.87 28.29 3.01
C ILE A 95 -15.00 27.50 3.99
N LEU A 96 -15.47 26.37 4.52
CA LEU A 96 -14.70 25.55 5.48
C LEU A 96 -13.47 24.94 4.83
N VAL A 97 -13.61 24.46 3.59
CA VAL A 97 -12.50 23.92 2.80
C VAL A 97 -11.51 25.01 2.42
N MET A 98 -12.01 26.20 2.05
CA MET A 98 -11.16 27.34 1.76
C MET A 98 -10.34 27.74 2.99
N LYS A 99 -10.94 27.81 4.18
CA LYS A 99 -10.23 28.05 5.45
C LYS A 99 -9.19 26.94 5.72
N ALA A 100 -9.53 25.68 5.51
CA ALA A 100 -8.60 24.57 5.66
C ALA A 100 -7.37 24.70 4.74
N LEU A 101 -7.53 25.29 3.57
CA LEU A 101 -6.45 25.59 2.64
C LEU A 101 -5.69 26.88 2.98
N GLY A 102 -6.20 27.71 3.91
CA GLY A 102 -5.63 29.01 4.26
C GLY A 102 -5.96 30.10 3.25
N LEU A 103 -7.09 29.96 2.54
CA LEU A 103 -7.63 31.01 1.68
C LEU A 103 -8.43 31.99 2.54
N SER A 104 -8.29 33.27 2.26
CA SER A 104 -8.87 34.35 3.07
C SER A 104 -10.21 34.84 2.55
N GLY A 105 -10.55 34.57 1.29
CA GLY A 105 -11.82 35.02 0.71
C GLY A 105 -12.13 34.40 -0.64
N LEU A 106 -13.32 34.72 -1.17
CA LEU A 106 -13.77 34.24 -2.48
C LEU A 106 -12.95 34.78 -3.66
N ASN A 107 -12.12 35.80 -3.43
CA ASN A 107 -11.22 36.34 -4.44
C ASN A 107 -9.92 35.56 -4.55
N ASP A 108 -9.60 34.73 -3.55
CA ASP A 108 -8.42 33.87 -3.61
C ASP A 108 -8.65 32.74 -4.61
N THR A 109 -7.61 32.44 -5.38
CA THR A 109 -7.67 31.44 -6.41
C THR A 109 -6.89 30.20 -6.03
N ILE A 110 -7.50 29.03 -6.25
CA ILE A 110 -6.81 27.76 -6.19
C ILE A 110 -6.07 27.48 -7.50
N PRO A 111 -5.05 26.60 -7.49
CA PRO A 111 -4.45 26.08 -8.73
C PRO A 111 -5.49 25.50 -9.67
N SER A 112 -5.32 25.72 -10.99
CA SER A 112 -6.23 25.14 -11.99
C SER A 112 -6.14 23.61 -12.02
N GLU A 113 -7.17 22.97 -12.58
CA GLU A 113 -7.19 21.51 -12.77
C GLU A 113 -5.95 21.01 -13.56
N SER A 114 -5.57 21.71 -14.64
CA SER A 114 -4.37 21.37 -15.40
C SER A 114 -3.11 21.42 -14.55
N THR A 115 -2.93 22.49 -13.75
CA THR A 115 -1.78 22.63 -12.85
C THR A 115 -1.75 21.50 -11.80
N TYR A 116 -2.88 21.14 -11.25
CA TYR A 116 -3.00 20.04 -10.29
C TYR A 116 -2.63 18.69 -10.92
N TYR A 117 -3.10 18.41 -12.15
CA TYR A 117 -2.74 17.18 -12.86
C TYR A 117 -1.26 17.16 -13.28
N GLU A 118 -0.72 18.27 -13.76
CA GLU A 118 0.70 18.39 -14.08
C GLU A 118 1.59 18.15 -12.85
N PHE A 119 1.23 18.71 -11.72
CA PHE A 119 1.93 18.46 -10.45
C PHE A 119 1.91 16.97 -10.09
N LYS A 120 0.76 16.29 -10.14
CA LYS A 120 0.67 14.85 -9.90
C LYS A 120 1.52 14.04 -10.87
N GLN A 121 1.53 14.40 -12.16
CA GLN A 121 2.36 13.72 -13.16
C GLN A 121 3.85 13.93 -12.88
N SER A 122 4.24 15.13 -12.44
CA SER A 122 5.63 15.41 -12.05
C SER A 122 6.08 14.60 -10.84
N LEU A 123 5.21 14.41 -9.84
CA LEU A 123 5.46 13.52 -8.69
C LEU A 123 5.71 12.08 -9.16
N TYR A 124 4.84 11.53 -10.02
CA TYR A 124 5.00 10.17 -10.56
C TYR A 124 6.27 10.01 -11.38
N ARG A 125 6.57 10.98 -12.23
CA ARG A 125 7.80 10.99 -13.04
C ARG A 125 9.04 11.03 -12.14
N HIS A 126 9.05 11.90 -11.15
CA HIS A 126 10.16 12.02 -10.18
C HIS A 126 10.43 10.70 -9.46
N GLN A 127 9.38 10.00 -9.01
CA GLN A 127 9.54 8.70 -8.37
C GLN A 127 10.12 7.65 -9.33
N VAL A 128 9.66 7.61 -10.58
CA VAL A 128 10.19 6.67 -11.59
C VAL A 128 11.64 6.98 -11.94
N GLU A 129 11.99 8.25 -12.14
CA GLU A 129 13.31 8.68 -12.60
C GLU A 129 14.35 8.73 -11.48
N LYS A 130 13.94 9.11 -10.26
CA LYS A 130 14.84 9.34 -9.12
C LYS A 130 14.71 8.29 -8.02
N GLY A 131 13.73 7.42 -8.07
CA GLY A 131 13.44 6.44 -7.01
C GLY A 131 12.95 7.06 -5.69
N ALA A 132 12.63 8.36 -5.67
CA ALA A 132 12.26 9.09 -4.48
C ALA A 132 10.77 9.47 -4.49
N ASP A 133 10.02 8.98 -3.50
CA ASP A 133 8.61 9.36 -3.30
C ASP A 133 8.52 10.58 -2.38
N LEU A 134 8.20 11.73 -2.98
CA LEU A 134 8.09 13.00 -2.26
C LEU A 134 6.84 13.06 -1.36
N ILE A 135 5.82 12.29 -1.64
CA ILE A 135 4.61 12.22 -0.79
C ILE A 135 4.86 11.39 0.46
N ILE A 136 5.64 10.30 0.36
CA ILE A 136 6.12 9.57 1.55
C ILE A 136 6.95 10.51 2.44
N GLN A 137 7.90 11.23 1.85
CA GLN A 137 8.73 12.18 2.62
C GLN A 137 7.88 13.28 3.27
N CYS A 138 6.88 13.79 2.56
CA CYS A 138 5.93 14.77 3.10
C CYS A 138 5.14 14.18 4.28
N PHE A 139 4.61 12.97 4.14
CA PHE A 139 3.93 12.24 5.21
C PHE A 139 4.83 12.08 6.44
N GLN A 140 6.07 11.62 6.25
CA GLN A 140 7.03 11.41 7.34
C GLN A 140 7.34 12.72 8.08
N ARG A 141 7.69 13.80 7.37
CA ARG A 141 7.98 15.12 7.99
C ARG A 141 6.78 15.69 8.71
N LEU A 142 5.59 15.56 8.11
CA LEU A 142 4.35 16.05 8.73
C LEU A 142 4.04 15.29 10.01
N THR A 143 4.12 13.96 9.97
CA THR A 143 3.86 13.10 11.14
C THR A 143 4.92 13.30 12.22
N GLU A 144 6.20 13.48 11.87
CA GLU A 144 7.27 13.82 12.81
C GLU A 144 6.98 15.14 13.54
N ALA A 145 6.57 16.17 12.80
CA ALA A 145 6.22 17.47 13.40
C ALA A 145 5.00 17.34 14.35
N GLN A 146 4.00 16.56 13.97
CA GLN A 146 2.83 16.26 14.80
C GLN A 146 3.21 15.46 16.05
N ALA A 147 4.03 14.42 15.90
CA ALA A 147 4.49 13.60 17.02
C ALA A 147 5.28 14.41 18.04
N LYS A 148 6.19 15.26 17.59
CA LYS A 148 6.95 16.17 18.48
C LYS A 148 6.04 17.15 19.21
N LEU A 149 5.06 17.72 18.51
CA LEU A 149 4.16 18.72 19.09
C LEU A 149 3.25 18.14 20.17
N PHE A 150 2.77 16.91 19.98
CA PHE A 150 1.85 16.24 20.90
C PHE A 150 2.55 15.25 21.84
N GLY A 151 3.88 15.16 21.82
CA GLY A 151 4.64 14.26 22.69
C GLY A 151 4.33 12.78 22.43
N VAL A 152 4.03 12.38 21.17
CA VAL A 152 3.72 11.01 20.82
C VAL A 152 4.98 10.17 20.83
N SER A 153 4.99 9.09 21.63
CA SER A 153 6.11 8.16 21.72
C SER A 153 6.00 7.05 20.67
N GLY A 154 7.14 6.67 20.10
CA GLY A 154 7.29 5.50 19.23
C GLY A 154 7.65 4.22 19.97
N ASP A 155 7.80 4.23 21.29
CA ASP A 155 8.24 3.09 22.13
C ASP A 155 7.49 1.80 21.79
N LYS A 156 6.18 1.90 21.64
CA LYS A 156 5.30 0.78 21.28
C LYS A 156 4.54 1.08 20.00
N ILE A 157 4.59 0.14 19.08
CA ILE A 157 3.85 0.23 17.83
C ILE A 157 3.02 -1.02 17.59
N ARG A 158 2.05 -0.91 16.70
CA ARG A 158 1.27 -2.03 16.18
C ARG A 158 1.12 -1.92 14.68
N MET A 159 0.99 -3.06 14.02
CA MET A 159 0.81 -3.10 12.57
C MET A 159 -0.16 -4.20 12.15
N ASP A 160 -0.80 -3.97 11.02
CA ASP A 160 -1.63 -4.97 10.35
C ASP A 160 -1.73 -4.64 8.85
N SER A 161 -2.06 -5.65 8.04
CA SER A 161 -2.16 -5.54 6.60
C SER A 161 -3.57 -5.82 6.10
N LYS A 162 -3.93 -5.20 4.97
CA LYS A 162 -5.17 -5.46 4.25
C LYS A 162 -4.92 -5.57 2.76
N LEU A 163 -5.56 -6.57 2.13
CA LEU A 163 -5.61 -6.66 0.68
C LEU A 163 -6.59 -5.65 0.10
N ILE A 164 -6.17 -4.90 -0.92
CA ILE A 164 -6.97 -3.87 -1.59
C ILE A 164 -6.87 -4.07 -3.10
N GLY A 165 -8.03 -4.12 -3.75
CA GLY A 165 -8.11 -4.28 -5.19
C GLY A 165 -7.71 -3.02 -5.96
N SER A 166 -7.00 -3.22 -7.07
CA SER A 166 -6.77 -2.21 -8.08
C SER A 166 -8.03 -1.95 -8.92
N ASN A 167 -8.09 -0.77 -9.56
CA ASN A 167 -9.17 -0.42 -10.50
C ASN A 167 -8.99 -1.11 -11.85
N ILE A 168 -8.87 -2.42 -11.82
CA ILE A 168 -8.83 -3.29 -12.99
C ILE A 168 -10.07 -4.19 -13.02
N ALA A 169 -10.42 -4.63 -14.21
CA ALA A 169 -11.50 -5.59 -14.39
C ALA A 169 -10.94 -7.01 -14.36
N ASP A 170 -11.68 -7.92 -13.76
CA ASP A 170 -11.37 -9.34 -13.83
C ASP A 170 -11.32 -9.79 -15.30
N CYS A 171 -10.24 -10.41 -15.69
CA CYS A 171 -9.99 -10.82 -17.06
C CYS A 171 -9.85 -12.34 -17.15
N SER A 172 -10.57 -12.95 -18.11
CA SER A 172 -10.19 -14.30 -18.55
C SER A 172 -8.83 -14.24 -19.24
N ARG A 173 -8.12 -15.36 -19.26
CA ARG A 173 -6.82 -15.52 -19.89
C ARG A 173 -6.78 -14.94 -21.31
N LEU A 174 -7.73 -15.32 -22.16
CA LEU A 174 -7.84 -14.81 -23.53
C LEU A 174 -8.04 -13.30 -23.58
N ARG A 175 -8.89 -12.75 -22.69
CA ARG A 175 -9.11 -11.30 -22.62
C ARG A 175 -7.84 -10.56 -22.20
N LEU A 176 -7.07 -11.11 -21.26
CA LEU A 176 -5.81 -10.52 -20.82
C LEU A 176 -4.82 -10.45 -21.99
N ILE A 177 -4.60 -11.57 -22.68
CA ILE A 177 -3.65 -11.68 -23.80
C ILE A 177 -4.02 -10.71 -24.93
N VAL A 178 -5.30 -10.72 -25.34
CA VAL A 178 -5.78 -9.78 -26.37
C VAL A 178 -5.63 -8.33 -25.92
N SER A 179 -5.89 -8.02 -24.63
CA SER A 179 -5.73 -6.65 -24.13
C SER A 179 -4.26 -6.20 -24.14
N CYS A 180 -3.31 -7.08 -23.79
CA CYS A 180 -1.89 -6.79 -23.87
C CYS A 180 -1.43 -6.55 -25.32
N LEU A 181 -1.86 -7.40 -26.24
CA LEU A 181 -1.61 -7.23 -27.65
C LEU A 181 -2.13 -5.88 -28.17
N LEU A 182 -3.34 -5.48 -27.78
CA LEU A 182 -3.92 -4.20 -28.20
C LEU A 182 -3.18 -3.00 -27.63
N VAL A 183 -2.77 -3.05 -26.35
CA VAL A 183 -1.97 -1.99 -25.73
C VAL A 183 -0.63 -1.85 -26.44
N PHE A 184 0.04 -2.95 -26.71
CA PHE A 184 1.29 -2.96 -27.48
C PHE A 184 1.09 -2.40 -28.90
N TRP A 185 0.12 -2.94 -29.67
CA TRP A 185 -0.14 -2.53 -31.04
C TRP A 185 -0.44 -1.04 -31.18
N ASN A 186 -1.27 -0.49 -30.28
CA ASN A 186 -1.63 0.91 -30.28
C ASN A 186 -0.47 1.84 -29.86
N SER A 187 0.58 1.31 -29.24
CA SER A 187 1.78 2.07 -28.88
C SER A 187 2.81 2.16 -30.00
N LEU A 188 2.69 1.34 -31.04
CA LEU A 188 3.60 1.35 -32.18
C LEU A 188 3.31 2.51 -33.13
N SER A 189 4.38 3.09 -33.68
CA SER A 189 4.28 4.05 -34.79
C SER A 189 3.72 3.37 -36.05
N LYS A 190 3.15 4.15 -36.99
CA LYS A 190 2.65 3.62 -38.26
C LYS A 190 3.73 2.92 -39.07
N SER A 191 4.97 3.43 -39.04
CA SER A 191 6.12 2.79 -39.69
C SER A 191 6.47 1.45 -39.08
N ALA A 192 6.47 1.34 -37.73
CA ALA A 192 6.67 0.08 -37.05
C ALA A 192 5.55 -0.93 -37.37
N GLN A 193 4.28 -0.51 -37.34
CA GLN A 193 3.15 -1.36 -37.71
C GLN A 193 3.25 -1.91 -39.14
N SER A 194 3.88 -1.18 -40.08
CA SER A 194 4.04 -1.60 -41.49
C SER A 194 5.04 -2.75 -41.65
N ARG A 195 5.88 -3.06 -40.67
CA ARG A 195 6.80 -4.22 -40.70
C ARG A 195 6.05 -5.56 -40.70
N LEU A 196 4.84 -5.62 -40.16
CA LEU A 196 3.99 -6.81 -40.22
C LEU A 196 3.43 -7.01 -41.62
N THR A 197 3.25 -8.28 -42.01
CA THR A 197 2.59 -8.63 -43.27
C THR A 197 1.13 -8.15 -43.29
N LYS A 198 0.57 -8.04 -44.49
CA LYS A 198 -0.81 -7.59 -44.68
C LYS A 198 -1.82 -8.51 -43.95
N GLU A 199 -1.59 -9.82 -44.00
CA GLU A 199 -2.43 -10.81 -43.33
C GLU A 199 -2.41 -10.65 -41.79
N LYS A 200 -1.23 -10.48 -41.20
CA LYS A 200 -1.05 -10.28 -39.77
C LYS A 200 -1.68 -8.99 -39.27
N ARG A 201 -1.56 -7.91 -40.02
CA ARG A 201 -2.28 -6.67 -39.74
C ARG A 201 -3.78 -6.83 -39.83
N ALA A 202 -4.27 -7.62 -40.81
CA ALA A 202 -5.69 -7.92 -40.92
C ALA A 202 -6.20 -8.76 -39.74
N PHE A 203 -5.41 -9.71 -39.22
CA PHE A 203 -5.69 -10.46 -38.01
C PHE A 203 -5.85 -9.53 -36.80
N ILE A 204 -4.88 -8.66 -36.56
CA ILE A 204 -4.99 -7.66 -35.48
C ILE A 204 -6.23 -6.77 -35.68
N ALA A 205 -6.45 -6.28 -36.91
CA ALA A 205 -7.62 -5.46 -37.21
C ALA A 205 -8.96 -6.19 -36.95
N GLN A 206 -9.00 -7.51 -37.14
CA GLN A 206 -10.16 -8.33 -36.81
C GLN A 206 -10.37 -8.41 -35.29
N LEU A 207 -9.31 -8.59 -34.49
CA LEU A 207 -9.36 -8.56 -33.03
C LEU A 207 -9.78 -7.18 -32.52
N LEU A 208 -9.35 -6.11 -33.18
CA LEU A 208 -9.67 -4.71 -32.86
C LEU A 208 -11.13 -4.31 -33.16
N LYS A 209 -11.82 -4.98 -34.10
CA LYS A 209 -13.21 -4.65 -34.47
C LYS A 209 -14.19 -4.70 -33.28
N LYS A 210 -13.84 -5.43 -32.24
CA LYS A 210 -14.65 -5.58 -31.01
C LYS A 210 -13.81 -5.30 -29.78
N LYS A 211 -14.44 -4.78 -28.73
CA LYS A 211 -13.79 -4.71 -27.41
C LYS A 211 -13.42 -6.13 -26.97
N PRO A 212 -12.27 -6.34 -26.32
CA PRO A 212 -11.82 -7.68 -25.89
C PRO A 212 -12.89 -8.49 -25.11
N GLN A 213 -13.72 -7.82 -24.31
CA GLN A 213 -14.84 -8.43 -23.62
C GLN A 213 -15.89 -9.03 -24.58
N GLN A 214 -16.25 -8.29 -25.60
CA GLN A 214 -17.27 -8.73 -26.58
C GLN A 214 -16.74 -9.84 -27.51
N LEU A 215 -15.43 -9.83 -27.77
CA LEU A 215 -14.77 -10.91 -28.52
C LEU A 215 -14.88 -12.23 -27.72
N VAL A 216 -14.42 -12.23 -26.48
CA VAL A 216 -14.36 -13.44 -25.64
C VAL A 216 -15.77 -14.01 -25.33
N TYR A 217 -16.77 -13.13 -25.18
CA TYR A 217 -18.12 -13.57 -24.86
C TYR A 217 -18.78 -14.37 -25.99
N ARG A 218 -18.43 -14.09 -27.24
CA ARG A 218 -19.06 -14.69 -28.42
C ARG A 218 -18.40 -15.98 -28.91
N LEU A 219 -17.24 -16.35 -28.39
CA LEU A 219 -16.51 -17.54 -28.78
C LEU A 219 -16.94 -18.75 -27.93
N SER A 220 -17.05 -19.91 -28.58
CA SER A 220 -17.16 -21.19 -27.90
C SER A 220 -15.85 -21.54 -27.15
N ASN A 221 -15.86 -22.56 -26.32
CA ASN A 221 -14.67 -22.97 -25.58
C ASN A 221 -13.57 -23.51 -26.52
N GLU A 222 -13.95 -24.21 -27.56
CA GLU A 222 -13.04 -24.73 -28.61
C GLU A 222 -12.39 -23.58 -29.37
N GLU A 223 -13.16 -22.59 -29.82
CA GLU A 223 -12.65 -21.39 -30.51
C GLU A 223 -11.73 -20.58 -29.60
N LYS A 224 -12.04 -20.45 -28.30
CA LYS A 224 -11.16 -19.78 -27.33
C LYS A 224 -9.81 -20.48 -27.20
N LYS A 225 -9.83 -21.83 -27.13
CA LYS A 225 -8.60 -22.62 -27.01
C LYS A 225 -7.75 -22.49 -28.27
N GLN A 226 -8.36 -22.62 -29.43
CA GLN A 226 -7.68 -22.47 -30.72
C GLN A 226 -7.07 -21.07 -30.87
N LEU A 227 -7.82 -20.02 -30.54
CA LEU A 227 -7.32 -18.64 -30.61
C LEU A 227 -6.18 -18.39 -29.60
N LEU A 228 -6.22 -19.00 -28.42
CA LEU A 228 -5.13 -18.91 -27.45
C LEU A 228 -3.83 -19.54 -27.98
N GLU A 229 -3.92 -20.70 -28.63
CA GLU A 229 -2.78 -21.39 -29.25
C GLU A 229 -2.22 -20.56 -30.42
N GLU A 230 -3.08 -20.03 -31.29
CA GLU A 230 -2.69 -19.14 -32.41
C GLU A 230 -2.00 -17.87 -31.91
N LEU A 231 -2.53 -17.25 -30.84
CA LEU A 231 -1.93 -16.05 -30.25
C LEU A 231 -0.53 -16.33 -29.69
N GLY A 232 -0.25 -17.48 -29.10
CA GLY A 232 1.06 -17.83 -28.59
C GLY A 232 2.15 -17.74 -29.65
N GLY A 233 1.93 -18.41 -30.82
CA GLY A 233 2.84 -18.33 -31.95
C GLY A 233 2.98 -16.90 -32.49
N PHE A 234 1.87 -16.17 -32.61
CA PHE A 234 1.88 -14.79 -33.06
C PHE A 234 2.65 -13.84 -32.13
N LEU A 235 2.48 -13.95 -30.80
CA LEU A 235 3.21 -13.15 -29.82
C LEU A 235 4.71 -13.45 -29.86
N SER A 236 5.12 -14.70 -30.05
CA SER A 236 6.53 -15.09 -30.22
C SER A 236 7.17 -14.43 -31.45
N GLU A 237 6.45 -14.37 -32.57
CA GLU A 237 6.91 -13.64 -33.74
C GLU A 237 7.05 -12.13 -33.50
N LEU A 238 6.13 -11.52 -32.74
CA LEU A 238 6.24 -10.11 -32.36
C LEU A 238 7.52 -9.83 -31.56
N MET A 239 7.91 -10.74 -30.65
CA MET A 239 9.16 -10.62 -29.89
C MET A 239 10.41 -10.68 -30.78
N THR A 240 10.34 -11.41 -31.91
CA THR A 240 11.44 -11.45 -32.87
C THR A 240 11.52 -10.17 -33.76
N LEU A 241 10.36 -9.55 -34.00
CA LEU A 241 10.25 -8.42 -34.94
C LEU A 241 10.43 -7.06 -34.28
N TYR A 242 10.10 -6.93 -33.00
CA TYR A 242 10.08 -5.68 -32.23
C TYR A 242 10.97 -5.73 -31.00
N SER A 243 11.44 -4.55 -30.58
CA SER A 243 12.25 -4.36 -29.39
C SER A 243 11.66 -3.24 -28.49
N SER A 244 12.27 -3.04 -27.32
CA SER A 244 11.93 -1.92 -26.44
C SER A 244 12.16 -0.54 -27.09
N GLY A 245 13.06 -0.45 -28.08
CA GLY A 245 13.27 0.75 -28.88
C GLY A 245 12.08 1.12 -29.77
N ASP A 246 11.24 0.15 -30.15
CA ASP A 246 10.00 0.38 -30.90
C ASP A 246 8.84 0.80 -29.98
N SER A 247 8.75 0.14 -28.84
CA SER A 247 7.82 0.46 -27.74
C SER A 247 8.18 -0.30 -26.47
N GLU A 248 8.25 0.36 -25.34
CA GLU A 248 8.38 -0.29 -24.03
C GLU A 248 7.23 -1.27 -23.72
N LYS A 249 6.09 -1.17 -24.41
CA LYS A 249 4.95 -2.08 -24.25
C LYS A 249 5.22 -3.49 -24.78
N ILE A 250 6.33 -3.71 -25.48
CA ILE A 250 6.80 -5.06 -25.85
C ILE A 250 7.07 -5.91 -24.60
N LEU A 251 7.46 -5.32 -23.47
CA LEU A 251 7.66 -5.99 -22.19
C LEU A 251 6.37 -6.68 -21.67
N LEU A 252 5.19 -6.16 -22.04
CA LEU A 252 3.92 -6.84 -21.73
C LEU A 252 3.76 -8.14 -22.55
N ILE A 253 4.23 -8.14 -23.78
CA ILE A 253 4.18 -9.32 -24.66
C ILE A 253 5.16 -10.37 -24.16
N GLU A 254 6.39 -9.97 -23.85
CA GLU A 254 7.38 -10.84 -23.21
C GLU A 254 6.86 -11.48 -21.93
N ARG A 255 6.30 -10.67 -21.06
CA ARG A 255 5.73 -11.13 -19.80
C ARG A 255 4.58 -12.12 -20.01
N ILE A 256 3.66 -11.86 -20.93
CA ILE A 256 2.58 -12.79 -21.30
C ILE A 256 3.12 -14.12 -21.84
N LEU A 257 4.14 -14.08 -22.69
CA LEU A 257 4.75 -15.31 -23.21
C LEU A 257 5.35 -16.15 -22.07
N ASN A 258 6.13 -15.54 -21.21
CA ASN A 258 6.80 -16.21 -20.10
C ASN A 258 5.82 -16.75 -19.02
N GLU A 259 4.71 -16.05 -18.80
CA GLU A 259 3.77 -16.37 -17.72
C GLU A 259 2.57 -17.24 -18.19
N GLN A 260 2.26 -17.23 -19.48
CA GLN A 260 1.06 -17.88 -20.01
C GLN A 260 1.36 -19.04 -20.96
N TYR A 261 2.60 -19.13 -21.43
CA TYR A 261 2.99 -20.15 -22.40
C TYR A 261 4.27 -20.88 -21.98
N VAL A 262 4.39 -22.12 -22.42
CA VAL A 262 5.64 -22.90 -22.38
C VAL A 262 6.25 -22.80 -23.77
N MET A 263 7.50 -22.39 -23.85
CA MET A 263 8.25 -22.21 -25.09
C MET A 263 9.28 -23.34 -25.22
N ASP A 264 9.07 -24.26 -26.15
CA ASP A 264 10.06 -25.25 -26.60
C ASP A 264 10.70 -24.77 -27.91
N GLU A 265 11.85 -25.35 -28.29
CA GLU A 265 12.67 -24.92 -29.43
C GLU A 265 11.86 -24.65 -30.72
N ASN A 266 10.75 -25.33 -30.96
CA ASN A 266 9.90 -25.21 -32.14
C ASN A 266 8.41 -25.05 -31.88
N ASN A 267 7.98 -24.94 -30.61
CA ASN A 267 6.56 -24.90 -30.30
C ASN A 267 6.23 -23.98 -29.11
N VAL A 268 5.11 -23.28 -29.22
CA VAL A 268 4.57 -22.43 -28.17
C VAL A 268 3.24 -23.03 -27.74
N SER A 269 3.17 -23.55 -26.52
CA SER A 269 1.99 -24.22 -25.97
C SER A 269 1.47 -23.50 -24.71
N LEU A 270 0.18 -23.65 -24.42
CA LEU A 270 -0.42 -23.01 -23.24
C LEU A 270 0.07 -23.67 -21.95
N MET A 271 0.56 -22.85 -21.03
CA MET A 271 0.87 -23.28 -19.65
C MET A 271 -0.42 -23.72 -18.94
N LYS A 272 -0.36 -24.76 -18.10
CA LYS A 272 -1.50 -25.19 -17.29
C LYS A 272 -1.76 -24.21 -16.14
N GLY A 273 -3.03 -24.01 -15.77
CA GLY A 273 -3.40 -23.04 -14.75
C GLY A 273 -2.74 -23.28 -13.38
N ALA A 274 -2.46 -24.53 -13.01
CA ALA A 274 -1.76 -24.88 -11.77
C ALA A 274 -0.26 -24.54 -11.78
N GLU A 275 0.32 -24.29 -12.93
CA GLU A 275 1.73 -23.94 -13.12
C GLU A 275 1.97 -22.43 -13.17
N MET A 276 0.89 -21.64 -13.20
CA MET A 276 0.95 -20.19 -13.28
C MET A 276 1.33 -19.57 -11.94
N ASP A 277 2.28 -18.62 -11.95
CA ASP A 277 2.67 -17.89 -10.76
C ASP A 277 1.58 -16.91 -10.30
N ALA A 278 1.44 -16.75 -8.99
CA ALA A 278 0.49 -15.79 -8.39
C ALA A 278 0.83 -14.31 -8.72
N ASN A 279 2.10 -14.02 -9.05
CA ASN A 279 2.55 -12.71 -9.52
C ASN A 279 2.30 -12.50 -11.01
N SER A 280 1.69 -13.46 -11.73
CA SER A 280 1.40 -13.31 -13.15
C SER A 280 0.57 -12.04 -13.42
N LEU A 281 0.76 -11.48 -14.59
CA LEU A 281 0.12 -10.25 -15.05
C LEU A 281 -1.42 -10.36 -14.94
N GLN A 282 -2.03 -9.42 -14.23
CA GLN A 282 -3.49 -9.37 -14.07
C GLN A 282 -4.14 -8.40 -15.06
N SER A 283 -3.41 -7.37 -15.50
CA SER A 283 -3.92 -6.37 -16.42
C SER A 283 -2.77 -5.61 -17.10
N PRO A 284 -2.84 -5.31 -18.40
CA PRO A 284 -1.85 -4.43 -19.05
C PRO A 284 -1.91 -2.98 -18.56
N TYR A 285 -2.97 -2.62 -17.85
CA TYR A 285 -3.18 -1.26 -17.31
C TYR A 285 -2.68 -1.09 -15.88
N ASP A 286 -2.34 -2.20 -15.22
CA ASP A 286 -1.73 -2.25 -13.90
C ASP A 286 -0.82 -3.48 -13.80
N PRO A 287 0.40 -3.38 -14.35
CA PRO A 287 1.34 -4.51 -14.40
C PRO A 287 1.83 -4.95 -13.02
N ASP A 288 1.77 -4.08 -12.02
CA ASP A 288 2.26 -4.36 -10.66
C ASP A 288 1.23 -5.08 -9.78
N ALA A 289 -0.04 -5.06 -10.19
CA ALA A 289 -1.11 -5.73 -9.45
C ALA A 289 -0.93 -7.25 -9.51
N ALA A 290 -0.96 -7.90 -8.33
CA ALA A 290 -0.87 -9.34 -8.19
C ALA A 290 -2.20 -9.96 -7.71
N TYR A 291 -2.34 -11.28 -7.87
CA TYR A 291 -3.51 -12.01 -7.45
C TYR A 291 -3.26 -12.76 -6.14
N ARG A 292 -4.15 -12.59 -5.17
CA ARG A 292 -4.12 -13.35 -3.92
C ARG A 292 -5.52 -13.70 -3.47
N THR A 293 -5.71 -14.94 -3.03
CA THR A 293 -6.91 -15.38 -2.32
C THR A 293 -6.59 -15.50 -0.83
N LYS A 294 -7.41 -14.84 0.01
CA LYS A 294 -7.32 -14.93 1.47
C LYS A 294 -8.72 -15.26 1.99
N ARG A 295 -8.86 -16.41 2.61
CA ARG A 295 -10.17 -17.00 2.96
C ARG A 295 -11.03 -17.04 1.69
N ASP A 296 -12.20 -16.83 1.56
CA ASP A 296 -13.03 -16.96 0.35
C ASP A 296 -13.01 -15.71 -0.57
N GLU A 297 -12.16 -14.71 -0.28
CA GLU A 297 -12.05 -13.50 -1.07
C GLU A 297 -10.79 -13.51 -1.94
N SER A 298 -10.98 -13.25 -3.24
CA SER A 298 -9.91 -13.08 -4.22
C SER A 298 -9.70 -11.60 -4.54
N VAL A 299 -8.46 -11.15 -4.45
CA VAL A 299 -8.08 -9.76 -4.72
C VAL A 299 -7.03 -9.69 -5.83
N GLN A 300 -7.27 -8.84 -6.82
CA GLN A 300 -6.28 -8.43 -7.81
C GLN A 300 -5.83 -7.00 -7.47
N GLY A 301 -4.65 -6.86 -6.94
CA GLY A 301 -4.18 -5.55 -6.46
C GLY A 301 -2.99 -5.63 -5.53
N TYR A 302 -3.14 -5.09 -4.32
CA TYR A 302 -2.05 -4.77 -3.41
C TYR A 302 -2.34 -5.20 -1.97
N SER A 303 -1.28 -5.43 -1.22
CA SER A 303 -1.29 -5.51 0.24
C SER A 303 -0.87 -4.15 0.81
N VAL A 304 -1.68 -3.58 1.69
CA VAL A 304 -1.40 -2.31 2.38
C VAL A 304 -1.15 -2.62 3.84
N ASN A 305 0.08 -2.37 4.28
CA ASN A 305 0.46 -2.48 5.68
C ASN A 305 0.38 -1.11 6.36
N VAL A 306 -0.26 -1.05 7.52
CA VAL A 306 -0.39 0.16 8.34
C VAL A 306 0.33 -0.05 9.64
N THR A 307 1.22 0.88 9.98
CA THR A 307 1.92 0.90 11.27
C THR A 307 1.54 2.16 12.02
N GLU A 308 1.20 2.02 13.29
CA GLU A 308 0.83 3.14 14.14
C GLU A 308 1.42 3.02 15.55
N THR A 309 1.61 4.14 16.23
CA THR A 309 2.02 4.14 17.65
C THR A 309 0.94 3.51 18.53
N CYS A 310 1.32 2.97 19.66
CA CYS A 310 0.44 2.22 20.54
C CYS A 310 0.62 2.67 22.00
N ASN A 311 0.41 3.96 22.28
CA ASN A 311 0.43 4.47 23.63
C ASN A 311 -0.91 4.13 24.33
N ALA A 312 -0.84 3.71 25.58
CA ALA A 312 -2.03 3.36 26.37
C ALA A 312 -2.93 4.56 26.62
N GLU A 313 -2.32 5.72 26.87
CA GLU A 313 -3.01 6.98 27.05
C GLU A 313 -2.48 8.00 26.04
N GLY A 314 -3.36 8.86 25.55
CA GLY A 314 -3.01 9.95 24.64
C GLY A 314 -3.20 9.65 23.16
N LEU A 315 -2.55 10.47 22.33
CA LEU A 315 -2.67 10.44 20.89
C LEU A 315 -1.81 9.31 20.29
N ASN A 316 -2.41 8.55 19.37
CA ASN A 316 -1.70 7.59 18.53
C ASN A 316 -1.75 8.03 17.07
N LEU A 317 -0.62 7.98 16.37
CA LEU A 317 -0.48 8.39 14.98
C LEU A 317 -0.09 7.21 14.09
N ILE A 318 -0.57 7.20 12.85
CA ILE A 318 -0.03 6.34 11.80
C ILE A 318 1.38 6.85 11.52
N SER A 319 2.37 6.03 11.72
CA SER A 319 3.79 6.36 11.59
C SER A 319 4.42 5.84 10.30
N ASP A 320 3.87 4.75 9.73
CA ASP A 320 4.28 4.21 8.44
C ASP A 320 3.10 3.58 7.69
N ILE A 321 3.16 3.61 6.37
CA ILE A 321 2.21 2.96 5.50
C ILE A 321 2.90 2.49 4.21
N GLN A 322 2.80 1.20 3.92
CA GLN A 322 3.46 0.56 2.80
C GLN A 322 2.46 -0.13 1.89
N VAL A 323 2.69 -0.03 0.60
CA VAL A 323 1.87 -0.68 -0.43
C VAL A 323 2.76 -1.57 -1.29
N GLU A 324 2.48 -2.86 -1.29
CA GLU A 324 3.19 -3.87 -2.09
C GLU A 324 2.20 -4.71 -2.90
N PRO A 325 2.65 -5.45 -3.92
CA PRO A 325 1.78 -6.37 -4.64
C PRO A 325 1.05 -7.33 -3.69
N ALA A 326 -0.18 -7.75 -4.02
CA ALA A 326 -1.02 -8.56 -3.13
C ALA A 326 -0.35 -9.87 -2.67
N THR A 327 0.61 -10.38 -3.42
CA THR A 327 1.42 -11.57 -3.08
C THR A 327 2.46 -11.33 -1.99
N GLN A 328 2.78 -10.07 -1.67
CA GLN A 328 3.67 -9.75 -0.57
C GLN A 328 3.14 -10.36 0.72
N SER A 329 3.97 -11.15 1.38
CA SER A 329 3.66 -11.72 2.69
C SER A 329 3.77 -10.67 3.79
N ASP A 330 2.97 -10.82 4.83
CA ASP A 330 2.87 -9.82 5.90
C ASP A 330 4.21 -9.66 6.66
N ASN A 331 4.99 -10.74 6.82
CA ASN A 331 6.33 -10.71 7.44
C ASN A 331 7.33 -9.80 6.72
N GLY A 332 7.20 -9.61 5.41
CA GLY A 332 8.11 -8.77 4.62
C GLY A 332 7.99 -7.26 4.89
N PHE A 333 6.98 -6.82 5.66
CA PHE A 333 6.82 -5.42 6.02
C PHE A 333 7.53 -5.01 7.31
N VAL A 334 7.88 -5.96 8.19
CA VAL A 334 8.25 -5.68 9.60
C VAL A 334 9.46 -4.77 9.72
N GLN A 335 10.57 -5.15 9.12
CA GLN A 335 11.85 -4.43 9.28
C GLN A 335 11.74 -2.99 8.75
N SER A 336 11.25 -2.83 7.52
CA SER A 336 11.05 -1.49 6.93
C SER A 336 10.05 -0.64 7.69
N ALA A 337 8.99 -1.24 8.26
CA ALA A 337 8.01 -0.52 9.07
C ALA A 337 8.61 0.01 10.37
N ILE A 338 9.46 -0.79 11.04
CA ILE A 338 10.19 -0.36 12.24
C ILE A 338 11.14 0.78 11.89
N GLU A 339 12.00 0.61 10.88
CA GLU A 339 12.96 1.62 10.45
C GLU A 339 12.32 2.94 10.03
N ASN A 340 11.22 2.87 9.27
CA ASN A 340 10.50 4.06 8.86
C ASN A 340 9.83 4.76 10.04
N THR A 341 9.25 3.99 10.95
CA THR A 341 8.65 4.53 12.17
C THR A 341 9.69 5.22 13.07
N GLU A 342 10.87 4.62 13.23
CA GLU A 342 11.94 5.22 14.05
C GLU A 342 12.42 6.58 13.51
N LYS A 343 12.37 6.78 12.19
CA LYS A 343 12.69 8.10 11.57
C LYS A 343 11.66 9.17 11.95
N VAL A 344 10.43 8.77 12.29
CA VAL A 344 9.29 9.68 12.49
C VAL A 344 9.00 9.95 13.97
N VAL A 345 8.99 8.89 14.80
CA VAL A 345 8.56 8.97 16.21
C VAL A 345 9.63 8.53 17.21
N GLY A 346 10.84 8.25 16.76
CA GLY A 346 11.97 7.82 17.59
C GLY A 346 11.99 6.31 17.85
N LYS A 347 12.82 5.87 18.80
CA LYS A 347 13.14 4.46 19.04
C LYS A 347 11.89 3.62 19.29
N VAL A 348 11.79 2.49 18.58
CA VAL A 348 10.76 1.47 18.78
C VAL A 348 11.35 0.34 19.64
N ASN A 349 10.66 -0.06 20.69
CA ASN A 349 11.07 -1.18 21.55
C ASN A 349 10.09 -2.37 21.45
N GLU A 350 8.78 -2.13 21.36
CA GLU A 350 7.77 -3.20 21.24
C GLU A 350 6.95 -3.07 19.98
N VAL A 351 6.72 -4.19 19.29
CA VAL A 351 5.92 -4.26 18.05
C VAL A 351 4.82 -5.31 18.21
N SER A 352 3.56 -4.88 18.21
CA SER A 352 2.39 -5.77 18.29
C SER A 352 1.82 -6.08 16.92
N MET A 353 1.68 -7.37 16.57
CA MET A 353 1.24 -7.83 15.25
C MET A 353 0.54 -9.18 15.31
N ASP A 354 -0.07 -9.63 14.20
CA ASP A 354 -0.64 -10.96 14.14
C ASP A 354 0.41 -12.04 13.80
N GLY A 355 0.01 -13.31 13.89
CA GLY A 355 0.92 -14.42 13.66
C GLY A 355 1.41 -14.57 12.21
N ALA A 356 0.82 -13.86 11.24
CA ALA A 356 1.26 -13.88 9.85
C ALA A 356 2.60 -13.14 9.65
N TYR A 357 2.97 -12.28 10.59
CA TYR A 357 4.24 -11.56 10.59
C TYR A 357 5.40 -12.35 11.18
N ASN A 358 5.11 -13.52 11.78
CA ASN A 358 6.13 -14.34 12.41
C ASN A 358 7.03 -15.01 11.35
N ASP A 359 8.31 -14.67 11.39
CA ASP A 359 9.34 -15.24 10.54
C ASP A 359 10.70 -15.28 11.28
N VAL A 360 11.60 -16.16 10.81
CA VAL A 360 12.94 -16.32 11.40
C VAL A 360 13.76 -15.04 11.21
N SER A 361 13.76 -14.47 10.01
CA SER A 361 14.52 -13.25 9.71
C SER A 361 14.07 -12.04 10.55
N ASN A 362 12.77 -11.94 10.85
CA ASN A 362 12.26 -10.89 11.73
C ASN A 362 12.65 -11.11 13.20
N ALA A 363 12.75 -12.38 13.64
CA ALA A 363 13.21 -12.70 14.98
C ALA A 363 14.71 -12.36 15.15
N GLU A 364 15.53 -12.72 14.17
CA GLU A 364 16.96 -12.38 14.14
C GLU A 364 17.16 -10.85 14.12
N TYR A 365 16.43 -10.14 13.25
CA TYR A 365 16.46 -8.67 13.22
C TYR A 365 16.08 -8.05 14.57
N ALA A 366 15.06 -8.59 15.22
CA ALA A 366 14.59 -8.09 16.51
C ALA A 366 15.64 -8.31 17.62
N GLU A 367 16.31 -9.45 17.62
CA GLU A 367 17.40 -9.74 18.56
C GLU A 367 18.60 -8.81 18.34
N GLU A 368 19.04 -8.64 17.08
CA GLU A 368 20.15 -7.75 16.72
C GLU A 368 19.91 -6.28 17.07
N HIS A 369 18.63 -5.83 17.04
CA HIS A 369 18.26 -4.42 17.25
C HIS A 369 17.57 -4.17 18.60
N ASP A 370 17.59 -5.15 19.52
CA ASP A 370 16.98 -5.05 20.84
C ASP A 370 15.47 -4.67 20.78
N LYS A 371 14.71 -5.41 19.96
CA LYS A 371 13.27 -5.22 19.76
C LYS A 371 12.49 -6.40 20.31
N THR A 372 11.30 -6.12 20.86
CA THR A 372 10.37 -7.16 21.32
C THR A 372 9.22 -7.29 20.33
N LEU A 373 9.10 -8.46 19.68
CA LEU A 373 7.99 -8.76 18.78
C LEU A 373 6.88 -9.50 19.56
N LEU A 374 5.68 -8.93 19.58
CA LEU A 374 4.51 -9.44 20.28
C LEU A 374 3.46 -9.93 19.27
N PHE A 375 3.25 -11.24 19.21
CA PHE A 375 2.28 -11.86 18.32
C PHE A 375 0.98 -12.16 19.06
N THR A 376 -0.19 -11.82 18.48
CA THR A 376 -1.51 -12.14 19.08
C THR A 376 -1.97 -13.57 18.84
N GLY A 377 -1.28 -14.29 17.98
CA GLY A 377 -1.52 -15.71 17.66
C GLY A 377 -0.39 -16.22 16.75
N ILE A 378 -0.27 -17.50 16.62
CA ILE A 378 0.69 -18.13 15.69
C ILE A 378 -0.06 -19.09 14.80
N GLN A 379 0.08 -18.92 13.49
CA GLN A 379 -0.57 -19.77 12.48
C GLN A 379 0.05 -21.18 12.46
N GLY A 380 -0.71 -22.14 11.96
CA GLY A 380 -0.30 -23.52 11.82
C GLY A 380 -0.79 -24.44 12.95
N ALA A 381 -0.69 -25.75 12.74
CA ALA A 381 -1.11 -26.73 13.72
C ALA A 381 -0.24 -26.67 14.97
N LYS A 382 -0.88 -26.80 16.14
CA LYS A 382 -0.16 -26.95 17.41
C LYS A 382 0.56 -28.31 17.39
N GLY A 383 1.87 -28.30 17.66
CA GLY A 383 2.65 -29.53 17.80
C GLY A 383 2.08 -30.43 18.90
N ARG A 384 2.29 -31.73 18.78
CA ARG A 384 1.85 -32.71 19.80
C ARG A 384 2.54 -32.48 21.13
N SER A 385 3.82 -32.12 21.10
CA SER A 385 4.68 -31.96 22.28
C SER A 385 4.95 -30.49 22.58
N THR A 386 5.05 -30.17 23.86
CA THR A 386 5.53 -28.87 24.35
C THR A 386 6.99 -28.99 24.71
N PHE A 387 7.80 -28.03 24.32
CA PHE A 387 9.24 -27.99 24.57
C PHE A 387 9.55 -26.85 25.55
N LEU A 388 10.24 -27.18 26.66
CA LEU A 388 10.72 -26.21 27.65
C LEU A 388 12.24 -26.30 27.67
N VAL A 389 12.91 -25.16 27.62
CA VAL A 389 14.37 -25.07 27.74
C VAL A 389 14.68 -24.63 29.17
N SER A 390 15.45 -25.45 29.90
CA SER A 390 15.92 -25.12 31.23
C SER A 390 17.04 -24.08 31.19
N GLU A 391 17.35 -23.45 32.33
CA GLU A 391 18.47 -22.49 32.46
C GLU A 391 19.83 -23.10 32.06
N ASN A 392 19.99 -24.40 32.15
CA ASN A 392 21.17 -25.12 31.75
C ASN A 392 21.20 -25.52 30.26
N GLY A 393 20.23 -25.03 29.44
CA GLY A 393 20.13 -25.36 28.01
C GLY A 393 19.59 -26.77 27.72
N GLN A 394 19.10 -27.51 28.72
CA GLN A 394 18.50 -28.83 28.54
C GLN A 394 17.07 -28.69 28.07
N VAL A 395 16.70 -29.44 27.01
CA VAL A 395 15.35 -29.42 26.46
C VAL A 395 14.49 -30.50 27.14
N VAL A 396 13.45 -30.08 27.80
CA VAL A 396 12.41 -30.92 28.41
C VAL A 396 11.20 -30.98 27.47
N VAL A 397 10.73 -32.18 27.18
CA VAL A 397 9.59 -32.42 26.26
C VAL A 397 8.41 -32.91 27.08
N ILE A 398 7.27 -32.26 26.96
CA ILE A 398 6.01 -32.67 27.56
C ILE A 398 5.09 -33.20 26.45
N ASP A 399 4.70 -34.49 26.51
CA ASP A 399 3.74 -35.05 25.56
C ASP A 399 2.33 -34.51 25.84
N GLY A 400 1.72 -33.93 24.83
CA GLY A 400 0.39 -33.30 24.95
C GLY A 400 -0.77 -34.31 25.10
N LYS A 401 -0.58 -35.62 24.87
CA LYS A 401 -1.61 -36.64 25.05
C LYS A 401 -1.64 -37.25 26.44
N GLU A 402 -0.48 -37.52 27.00
CA GLU A 402 -0.36 -38.27 28.26
C GLU A 402 0.25 -37.43 29.38
N GLY A 403 0.73 -36.22 29.05
CA GLY A 403 1.39 -35.34 30.04
C GLY A 403 2.73 -35.87 30.53
N GLU A 404 3.27 -36.90 29.88
CA GLU A 404 4.55 -37.50 30.23
C GLU A 404 5.69 -36.51 29.92
N VAL A 405 6.69 -36.51 30.78
CA VAL A 405 7.85 -35.62 30.71
C VAL A 405 9.08 -36.41 30.31
N TYR A 406 9.74 -35.96 29.25
CA TYR A 406 10.95 -36.58 28.75
C TYR A 406 12.09 -35.55 28.68
N VAL A 407 13.30 -36.02 28.81
CA VAL A 407 14.52 -35.20 28.60
C VAL A 407 15.05 -35.50 27.20
N ALA A 408 15.25 -34.45 26.40
CA ALA A 408 15.77 -34.61 25.07
C ALA A 408 17.32 -34.70 25.09
N GLU A 409 17.83 -35.52 24.18
CA GLU A 409 19.24 -35.65 23.90
C GLU A 409 19.59 -34.93 22.59
N ASN A 410 20.76 -34.28 22.56
CA ASN A 410 21.29 -33.69 21.34
C ASN A 410 21.68 -34.81 20.37
N TYR A 411 21.12 -34.86 19.17
CA TYR A 411 21.36 -35.93 18.19
C TYR A 411 22.35 -35.50 17.09
N LYS A 412 22.19 -34.28 16.59
CA LYS A 412 23.05 -33.59 15.62
C LYS A 412 22.90 -32.09 15.86
N GLU A 413 23.75 -31.29 15.27
CA GLU A 413 23.64 -29.84 15.33
C GLU A 413 22.23 -29.36 14.95
N GLY A 414 21.55 -28.68 15.85
CA GLY A 414 20.16 -28.21 15.69
C GLY A 414 19.08 -29.31 15.62
N LYS A 415 19.40 -30.60 15.94
CA LYS A 415 18.44 -31.71 15.99
C LYS A 415 18.50 -32.43 17.32
N PHE A 416 17.34 -32.72 17.86
CA PHE A 416 17.14 -33.39 19.15
C PHE A 416 16.34 -34.66 18.99
N LYS A 417 16.50 -35.58 19.95
CA LYS A 417 15.70 -36.81 20.04
C LYS A 417 15.30 -37.06 21.48
N PHE A 418 14.17 -37.73 21.67
CA PHE A 418 13.78 -38.33 22.94
C PHE A 418 13.09 -39.68 22.70
N LYS A 419 13.08 -40.54 23.72
CA LYS A 419 12.47 -41.87 23.64
C LYS A 419 11.22 -41.87 24.54
N GLU A 420 10.07 -42.20 23.91
CA GLU A 420 8.82 -42.39 24.63
C GLU A 420 8.88 -43.65 25.51
N ASN A 421 8.12 -43.74 26.60
CA ASN A 421 8.02 -44.93 27.45
C ASN A 421 7.61 -46.19 26.67
N ALA A 422 6.81 -46.00 25.61
CA ALA A 422 6.44 -47.08 24.65
C ALA A 422 7.59 -47.53 23.74
N GLY A 423 8.82 -47.03 23.91
CA GLY A 423 10.01 -47.41 23.18
C GLY A 423 10.21 -46.72 21.84
N LYS A 424 9.30 -45.83 21.40
CA LYS A 424 9.42 -45.11 20.14
C LYS A 424 10.31 -43.89 20.29
N THR A 425 11.30 -43.72 19.41
CA THR A 425 12.16 -42.53 19.37
C THR A 425 11.51 -41.43 18.50
N ARG A 426 11.43 -40.23 19.02
CA ARG A 426 10.97 -39.05 18.33
C ARG A 426 12.13 -38.08 18.06
N TYR A 427 12.03 -37.37 16.94
CA TYR A 427 13.00 -36.39 16.51
C TYR A 427 12.31 -35.03 16.34
N PHE A 428 13.00 -33.97 16.65
CA PHE A 428 12.55 -32.60 16.46
C PHE A 428 13.77 -31.67 16.25
N THR A 429 13.51 -30.45 15.86
CA THR A 429 14.54 -29.47 15.48
C THR A 429 14.49 -28.26 16.40
N GLN A 430 15.54 -27.42 16.35
CA GLN A 430 15.54 -26.12 17.04
C GLN A 430 14.31 -25.28 16.63
N LYS A 431 13.92 -25.31 15.35
CA LYS A 431 12.70 -24.62 14.86
C LYS A 431 11.42 -25.04 15.58
N ASP A 432 11.30 -26.32 15.96
CA ASP A 432 10.14 -26.82 16.69
C ASP A 432 10.14 -26.27 18.13
N ILE A 433 11.31 -26.18 18.77
CA ILE A 433 11.47 -25.57 20.09
C ILE A 433 11.09 -24.09 20.05
N ASP A 434 11.65 -23.33 19.11
CA ASP A 434 11.42 -21.90 18.97
C ASP A 434 9.96 -21.60 18.66
N SER A 435 9.33 -22.40 17.79
CA SER A 435 7.91 -22.29 17.49
C SER A 435 7.04 -22.56 18.74
N CYS A 436 7.42 -23.56 19.55
CA CYS A 436 6.73 -23.87 20.79
C CYS A 436 6.89 -22.76 21.82
N SER A 437 8.09 -22.28 22.02
CA SER A 437 8.41 -21.16 22.95
C SER A 437 7.57 -19.92 22.60
N ARG A 438 7.53 -19.53 21.31
CA ARG A 438 6.69 -18.41 20.85
C ARG A 438 5.21 -18.63 21.10
N ARG A 439 4.68 -19.85 20.93
CA ARG A 439 3.28 -20.18 21.28
C ARG A 439 3.00 -20.05 22.76
N LEU A 440 3.90 -20.51 23.60
CA LEU A 440 3.78 -20.37 25.05
C LEU A 440 3.80 -18.89 25.48
N GLN A 441 4.65 -18.08 24.88
CA GLN A 441 4.66 -16.61 25.10
C GLN A 441 3.31 -15.99 24.73
N VAL A 442 2.72 -16.37 23.59
CA VAL A 442 1.38 -15.88 23.18
C VAL A 442 0.28 -16.36 24.15
N GLU A 443 0.33 -17.62 24.58
CA GLU A 443 -0.65 -18.14 25.55
C GLU A 443 -0.59 -17.42 26.91
N GLN A 444 0.63 -17.11 27.37
CA GLN A 444 0.88 -16.43 28.65
C GLN A 444 0.73 -14.90 28.58
N MET A 445 0.62 -14.33 27.38
CA MET A 445 0.53 -12.89 27.20
C MET A 445 -0.77 -12.34 27.83
N PRO A 446 -0.69 -11.24 28.60
CA PRO A 446 -1.87 -10.60 29.17
C PRO A 446 -2.89 -10.19 28.08
N GLU A 447 -4.17 -10.33 28.37
CA GLU A 447 -5.26 -9.95 27.46
C GLU A 447 -5.16 -8.50 26.98
N GLU A 448 -4.76 -7.59 27.86
CA GLU A 448 -4.54 -6.19 27.51
C GLU A 448 -3.50 -6.03 26.39
N THR A 449 -2.40 -6.78 26.45
CA THR A 449 -1.36 -6.76 25.42
C THR A 449 -1.85 -7.34 24.10
N LYS A 450 -2.64 -8.43 24.14
CA LYS A 450 -3.28 -9.01 22.95
C LYS A 450 -4.25 -8.01 22.30
N ASN A 451 -5.03 -7.31 23.11
CA ASN A 451 -6.03 -6.35 22.65
C ASN A 451 -5.42 -5.07 22.05
N ARG A 452 -4.15 -4.75 22.33
CA ARG A 452 -3.46 -3.59 21.71
C ARG A 452 -3.51 -3.61 20.19
N ARG A 453 -3.42 -4.79 19.57
CA ARG A 453 -3.51 -4.94 18.11
C ARG A 453 -4.91 -4.60 17.55
N ASN A 454 -5.98 -4.89 18.29
CA ASN A 454 -7.34 -4.78 17.75
C ASN A 454 -7.67 -3.38 17.20
N ASN A 455 -7.07 -2.33 17.77
CA ASN A 455 -7.32 -0.96 17.33
C ASN A 455 -6.76 -0.65 15.91
N VAL A 456 -5.74 -1.38 15.44
CA VAL A 456 -5.24 -1.16 14.06
C VAL A 456 -6.26 -1.61 13.01
N GLU A 457 -7.13 -2.55 13.32
CA GLU A 457 -8.23 -2.95 12.43
C GLU A 457 -9.21 -1.78 12.19
N ALA A 458 -9.49 -0.98 13.23
CA ALA A 458 -10.29 0.25 13.08
C ALA A 458 -9.57 1.28 12.20
N THR A 459 -8.25 1.40 12.33
CA THR A 459 -7.43 2.25 11.46
C THR A 459 -7.49 1.83 10.00
N ILE A 460 -7.38 0.54 9.75
CA ILE A 460 -7.50 -0.04 8.39
C ILE A 460 -8.91 0.20 7.84
N PHE A 461 -9.95 0.05 8.64
CA PHE A 461 -11.31 0.36 8.23
C PHE A 461 -11.46 1.84 7.85
N GLN A 462 -10.97 2.77 8.67
CA GLN A 462 -10.96 4.20 8.37
C GLN A 462 -10.17 4.52 7.10
N LEU A 463 -9.00 3.91 6.92
CA LEU A 463 -8.19 4.09 5.72
C LEU A 463 -8.95 3.69 4.45
N THR A 464 -9.68 2.58 4.49
CA THR A 464 -10.37 1.99 3.34
C THR A 464 -11.83 2.39 3.21
N TYR A 465 -12.34 3.29 4.03
CA TYR A 465 -13.76 3.64 4.13
C TYR A 465 -14.42 4.03 2.80
N PHE A 466 -13.69 4.73 1.92
CA PHE A 466 -14.18 5.15 0.61
C PHE A 466 -13.87 4.18 -0.54
N THR A 467 -13.37 2.97 -0.24
CA THR A 467 -13.19 1.96 -1.28
C THR A 467 -14.52 1.26 -1.57
N ARG A 468 -14.85 1.06 -2.85
CA ARG A 468 -16.01 0.27 -3.25
C ARG A 468 -15.61 -1.17 -3.50
N ASN A 469 -16.30 -2.12 -2.90
CA ASN A 469 -16.00 -3.54 -3.06
C ASN A 469 -14.50 -3.83 -2.84
N ASN A 470 -13.92 -3.22 -1.82
CA ASN A 470 -12.50 -3.34 -1.50
C ASN A 470 -11.54 -2.91 -2.62
N LYS A 471 -12.01 -2.12 -3.62
CA LYS A 471 -11.19 -1.59 -4.73
C LYS A 471 -11.01 -0.09 -4.60
N THR A 472 -9.80 0.38 -4.83
CA THR A 472 -9.52 1.82 -4.99
C THR A 472 -9.96 2.29 -6.38
N ARG A 473 -9.87 3.61 -6.63
CA ARG A 473 -10.04 4.20 -7.97
C ARG A 473 -8.76 4.25 -8.79
N TYR A 474 -7.65 3.74 -8.26
CA TYR A 474 -6.30 3.87 -8.81
C TYR A 474 -5.81 2.59 -9.48
N ARG A 475 -4.79 2.74 -10.34
CA ARG A 475 -4.00 1.68 -10.97
C ARG A 475 -2.52 2.01 -10.81
N GLY A 476 -1.70 1.00 -10.56
CA GLY A 476 -0.26 1.13 -10.34
C GLY A 476 0.10 1.32 -8.87
N LYS A 477 1.19 0.67 -8.44
CA LYS A 477 1.72 0.69 -7.07
C LYS A 477 1.91 2.13 -6.56
N THR A 478 2.57 2.98 -7.33
CA THR A 478 2.84 4.37 -6.97
C THR A 478 1.58 5.15 -6.62
N LYS A 479 0.50 5.01 -7.41
CA LYS A 479 -0.75 5.74 -7.15
C LYS A 479 -1.48 5.21 -5.93
N HIS A 480 -1.37 3.91 -5.65
CA HIS A 480 -1.89 3.33 -4.42
C HIS A 480 -1.11 3.81 -3.20
N GLN A 481 0.22 3.92 -3.30
CA GLN A 481 1.05 4.47 -2.25
C GLN A 481 0.70 5.95 -1.97
N PHE A 482 0.50 6.77 -3.00
CA PHE A 482 0.07 8.17 -2.85
C PHE A 482 -1.29 8.28 -2.17
N TRP A 483 -2.25 7.46 -2.61
CA TRP A 483 -3.56 7.36 -1.97
C TRP A 483 -3.42 6.99 -0.49
N ALA A 484 -2.65 5.97 -0.17
CA ALA A 484 -2.45 5.49 1.18
C ALA A 484 -1.81 6.57 2.07
N ASN A 485 -0.77 7.26 1.61
CA ASN A 485 -0.13 8.36 2.34
C ASN A 485 -1.08 9.53 2.59
N CYS A 486 -1.86 9.95 1.59
CA CYS A 486 -2.84 11.02 1.76
C CYS A 486 -3.93 10.63 2.77
N ARG A 487 -4.40 9.37 2.74
CA ARG A 487 -5.34 8.84 3.72
C ARG A 487 -4.74 8.79 5.13
N ALA A 488 -3.46 8.40 5.26
CA ALA A 488 -2.76 8.39 6.54
C ALA A 488 -2.62 9.79 7.14
N MET A 489 -2.23 10.79 6.33
CA MET A 489 -2.16 12.20 6.76
C MET A 489 -3.53 12.72 7.22
N TRP A 490 -4.60 12.40 6.49
CA TRP A 490 -5.96 12.74 6.90
C TRP A 490 -6.36 12.05 8.21
N ASN A 491 -6.11 10.75 8.35
CA ASN A 491 -6.45 10.01 9.56
C ASN A 491 -5.68 10.51 10.78
N ASN A 492 -4.42 10.91 10.61
CA ASN A 492 -3.65 11.54 11.68
C ASN A 492 -4.27 12.87 12.12
N LEU A 493 -4.75 13.69 11.17
CA LEU A 493 -5.49 14.91 11.52
C LEU A 493 -6.79 14.59 12.29
N VAL A 494 -7.56 13.61 11.84
CA VAL A 494 -8.79 13.18 12.52
C VAL A 494 -8.51 12.77 13.96
N ARG A 495 -7.43 12.04 14.20
CA ARG A 495 -6.99 11.63 15.54
C ARG A 495 -6.56 12.81 16.41
N ILE A 496 -5.85 13.77 15.83
CA ILE A 496 -5.48 15.01 16.52
C ILE A 496 -6.73 15.79 16.89
N ALA A 497 -7.70 15.93 16.00
CA ALA A 497 -8.95 16.61 16.30
C ALA A 497 -9.73 15.92 17.42
N ASN A 498 -9.88 14.61 17.35
CA ASN A 498 -10.53 13.83 18.41
C ASN A 498 -9.81 13.95 19.75
N HIS A 499 -8.47 13.96 19.75
CA HIS A 499 -7.67 14.17 20.96
C HIS A 499 -7.90 15.55 21.58
N LEU A 500 -8.14 16.56 20.74
CA LEU A 500 -8.47 17.91 21.17
C LEU A 500 -9.97 18.12 21.51
N GLY A 501 -10.79 17.07 21.45
CA GLY A 501 -12.21 17.08 21.77
C GLY A 501 -13.13 17.54 20.64
N GLU A 502 -12.65 17.50 19.37
CA GLU A 502 -13.43 17.89 18.20
C GLU A 502 -13.82 16.69 17.35
N VAL A 503 -14.96 16.78 16.65
CA VAL A 503 -15.44 15.75 15.73
C VAL A 503 -15.15 16.17 14.29
N CYS A 504 -14.30 15.44 13.60
CA CYS A 504 -14.10 15.60 12.17
C CYS A 504 -15.25 14.98 11.35
N PRO A 505 -15.64 15.59 10.22
CA PRO A 505 -16.61 14.97 9.31
C PRO A 505 -16.09 13.59 8.82
N ASN A 506 -17.01 12.62 8.72
CA ASN A 506 -16.73 11.25 8.25
C ASN A 506 -15.91 10.36 9.22
N THR A 507 -16.03 10.57 10.52
CA THR A 507 -15.48 9.67 11.56
C THR A 507 -16.50 8.67 12.12
N ALA A 508 -17.65 8.52 11.48
CA ALA A 508 -18.70 7.59 11.90
C ALA A 508 -18.45 6.17 11.39
#